data_3e1b2da2edc5117753e44df189e12aaa
#
_entry.id   3e1b2da2edc5117753e44df189e12aaa
#
_cell.length_a   1.000
_cell.length_b   1.000
_cell.length_c   1.000
_cell.angle_alpha   90.00
_cell.angle_beta   90.00
_cell.angle_gamma   90.00
#
_symmetry.space_group_name_H-M   'P 1'
#
loop_
_entity.id
_entity.type
_entity.pdbx_description
1 polymer ?
#
loop_
_entity_poly.entity_id
_entity_poly.type
_entity_poly.pdbx_seq_one_letter_code
_entity_poly.pdbx_strand_id
1 'polypeptide(L)'
;MVSVSDDDRIAAAQSYIDALVSHNGDAVPFAPDCIRIEQGIKTGFSGNHLRRSLNRGPQFRIIAAATPPEYTINGDEVRAVYDVVTKVQLGGRRFGSRVDETFVIPVGTTTIHHIGVRMRPFLKRL
;
A
#
# COMPACT_ATOMS: atom_id res chain seq x y z
N MET A 1 27.33 11.89 7.58
CA MET A 1 25.88 12.03 7.27
C MET A 1 25.44 10.82 6.46
N VAL A 2 24.39 10.16 6.88
CA VAL A 2 23.86 9.00 6.16
C VAL A 2 22.83 9.52 5.16
N SER A 3 23.05 9.29 3.87
CA SER A 3 22.08 9.64 2.85
C SER A 3 21.01 8.57 2.74
N VAL A 4 19.80 8.98 2.36
CA VAL A 4 18.68 8.07 2.13
C VAL A 4 18.90 7.33 0.81
N SER A 5 18.90 6.00 0.87
CA SER A 5 19.06 5.14 -0.30
C SER A 5 17.71 4.79 -0.94
N ASP A 6 17.77 4.20 -2.13
CA ASP A 6 16.58 3.62 -2.77
C ASP A 6 16.00 2.49 -1.92
N ASP A 7 16.83 1.70 -1.25
CA ASP A 7 16.35 0.65 -0.33
C ASP A 7 15.60 1.23 0.86
N ASP A 8 16.00 2.39 1.38
CA ASP A 8 15.28 3.09 2.44
C ASP A 8 13.90 3.55 1.95
N ARG A 9 13.83 4.00 0.72
CA ARG A 9 12.56 4.44 0.10
C ARG A 9 11.65 3.24 -0.16
N ILE A 10 12.19 2.13 -0.63
CA ILE A 10 11.46 0.87 -0.79
C ILE A 10 10.94 0.40 0.58
N ALA A 11 11.74 0.48 1.63
CA ALA A 11 11.32 0.12 2.97
C ALA A 11 10.13 0.97 3.46
N ALA A 12 10.10 2.25 3.12
CA ALA A 12 8.97 3.11 3.43
C ALA A 12 7.69 2.65 2.71
N ALA A 13 7.77 2.32 1.43
CA ALA A 13 6.65 1.76 0.67
C ALA A 13 6.22 0.40 1.25
N GLN A 14 7.18 -0.46 1.59
CA GLN A 14 6.91 -1.77 2.17
C GLN A 14 6.18 -1.65 3.51
N SER A 15 6.48 -0.63 4.31
CA SER A 15 5.79 -0.42 5.59
C SER A 15 4.29 -0.20 5.40
N TYR A 16 3.88 0.47 4.32
CA TYR A 16 2.47 0.62 3.97
C TYR A 16 1.84 -0.72 3.59
N ILE A 17 2.51 -1.50 2.75
CA ILE A 17 2.02 -2.82 2.33
C ILE A 17 1.91 -3.76 3.53
N ASP A 18 2.90 -3.75 4.41
CA ASP A 18 2.85 -4.51 5.66
C ASP A 18 1.65 -4.11 6.54
N ALA A 19 1.34 -2.80 6.57
CA ALA A 19 0.22 -2.29 7.35
C ALA A 19 -1.15 -2.71 6.80
N LEU A 20 -1.26 -3.05 5.51
CA LEU A 20 -2.49 -3.64 4.96
C LEU A 20 -2.84 -4.95 5.66
N VAL A 21 -1.85 -5.70 6.08
CA VAL A 21 -2.01 -7.01 6.73
C VAL A 21 -2.00 -6.86 8.25
N SER A 22 -1.07 -6.09 8.81
CA SER A 22 -0.94 -5.91 10.25
C SER A 22 -2.00 -4.99 10.84
N HIS A 23 -2.60 -4.13 10.00
CA HIS A 23 -3.54 -3.07 10.41
C HIS A 23 -2.92 -2.06 11.39
N ASN A 24 -1.60 -1.86 11.30
CA ASN A 24 -0.87 -0.88 12.09
C ASN A 24 -0.40 0.28 11.20
N GLY A 25 -1.32 1.20 10.90
CA GLY A 25 -1.02 2.38 10.09
C GLY A 25 -0.09 3.38 10.78
N ASP A 26 0.07 3.29 12.09
CA ASP A 26 0.94 4.19 12.84
C ASP A 26 2.43 3.99 12.49
N ALA A 27 2.78 2.81 12.00
CA ALA A 27 4.15 2.51 11.55
C ALA A 27 4.49 3.09 10.18
N VAL A 28 3.51 3.64 9.44
CA VAL A 28 3.70 4.12 8.08
C VAL A 28 4.07 5.60 8.07
N PRO A 29 5.16 5.98 7.36
CA PRO A 29 5.65 7.37 7.36
C PRO A 29 4.88 8.24 6.36
N PHE A 30 3.61 8.49 6.60
CA PHE A 30 2.81 9.40 5.78
C PHE A 30 3.20 10.86 6.01
N ALA A 31 3.29 11.64 4.92
CA ALA A 31 3.25 13.09 5.03
C ALA A 31 1.87 13.51 5.56
N PRO A 32 1.79 14.66 6.29
CA PRO A 32 0.49 15.13 6.81
C PRO A 32 -0.57 15.32 5.73
N ASP A 33 -0.17 15.74 4.53
CA ASP A 33 -1.03 16.00 3.38
C ASP A 33 -1.08 14.84 2.38
N CYS A 34 -0.60 13.65 2.76
CA CYS A 34 -0.62 12.48 1.89
C CYS A 34 -2.04 12.13 1.47
N ILE A 35 -2.23 11.86 0.19
CA ILE A 35 -3.52 11.43 -0.36
C ILE A 35 -3.37 10.09 -1.06
N ARG A 36 -4.47 9.37 -1.19
CA ARG A 36 -4.54 8.12 -1.95
C ARG A 36 -5.63 8.21 -2.99
N ILE A 37 -5.29 7.81 -4.20
CA ILE A 37 -6.21 7.70 -5.34
C ILE A 37 -6.30 6.22 -5.74
N GLU A 38 -7.47 5.62 -5.65
CA GLU A 38 -7.74 4.24 -6.07
C GLU A 38 -8.65 4.24 -7.27
N GLN A 39 -8.23 3.63 -8.38
CA GLN A 39 -9.02 3.55 -9.61
C GLN A 39 -9.54 4.93 -10.04
N GLY A 40 -8.71 5.97 -9.86
CA GLY A 40 -9.07 7.35 -10.19
C GLY A 40 -9.93 8.07 -9.17
N ILE A 41 -10.29 7.43 -8.05
CA ILE A 41 -11.14 8.01 -7.01
C ILE A 41 -10.28 8.30 -5.77
N LYS A 42 -10.46 9.49 -5.20
CA LYS A 42 -9.76 9.87 -3.97
C LYS A 42 -10.35 9.11 -2.77
N THR A 43 -9.55 8.24 -2.17
CA THR A 43 -9.94 7.40 -1.03
C THR A 43 -9.12 7.65 0.23
N GLY A 44 -8.14 8.54 0.16
CA GLY A 44 -7.36 8.99 1.30
C GLY A 44 -7.17 10.50 1.24
N PHE A 45 -7.41 11.19 2.34
CA PHE A 45 -7.53 12.66 2.37
C PHE A 45 -6.39 13.34 3.13
N SER A 46 -5.70 12.62 3.99
CA SER A 46 -4.57 13.12 4.78
C SER A 46 -3.78 11.94 5.35
N GLY A 47 -2.58 12.20 5.86
CA GLY A 47 -1.79 11.17 6.54
C GLY A 47 -2.52 10.56 7.72
N ASN A 48 -3.18 11.38 8.53
CA ASN A 48 -3.96 10.88 9.67
C ASN A 48 -5.18 10.08 9.23
N HIS A 49 -5.87 10.52 8.18
CA HIS A 49 -6.98 9.77 7.62
C HIS A 49 -6.54 8.39 7.12
N LEU A 50 -5.41 8.32 6.41
CA LEU A 50 -4.84 7.06 5.93
C LEU A 50 -4.46 6.13 7.08
N ARG A 51 -3.86 6.65 8.15
CA ARG A 51 -3.54 5.85 9.34
C ARG A 51 -4.79 5.25 9.97
N ARG A 52 -5.81 6.07 10.17
CA ARG A 52 -7.09 5.59 10.73
C ARG A 52 -7.74 4.55 9.85
N SER A 53 -7.68 4.73 8.52
CA SER A 53 -8.23 3.76 7.57
C SER A 53 -7.54 2.40 7.69
N LEU A 54 -6.20 2.37 7.76
CA LEU A 54 -5.45 1.14 7.94
C LEU A 54 -5.74 0.48 9.28
N ASN A 55 -5.85 1.27 10.35
CA ASN A 55 -6.09 0.76 11.69
C ASN A 55 -7.52 0.23 11.88
N ARG A 56 -8.52 0.86 11.27
CA ARG A 56 -9.94 0.62 11.59
C ARG A 56 -10.85 0.44 10.37
N GLY A 57 -10.39 0.75 9.16
CA GLY A 57 -11.21 0.67 7.96
C GLY A 57 -11.67 -0.75 7.67
N PRO A 58 -13.00 -0.99 7.49
CA PRO A 58 -13.51 -2.35 7.24
C PRO A 58 -12.94 -2.97 5.98
N GLN A 59 -12.64 -2.17 4.96
CA GLN A 59 -12.09 -2.65 3.69
C GLN A 59 -10.68 -3.26 3.84
N PHE A 60 -9.93 -2.86 4.86
CA PHE A 60 -8.61 -3.41 5.12
C PHE A 60 -8.64 -4.63 6.05
N ARG A 61 -9.66 -4.75 6.88
CA ARG A 61 -9.79 -5.86 7.84
C ARG A 61 -9.94 -7.22 7.15
N ILE A 62 -10.43 -7.24 5.92
CA ILE A 62 -10.59 -8.48 5.15
C ILE A 62 -9.28 -8.96 4.52
N ILE A 63 -8.24 -8.14 4.49
CA ILE A 63 -6.95 -8.51 3.90
C ILE A 63 -6.25 -9.51 4.83
N ALA A 64 -5.94 -10.69 4.30
CA ALA A 64 -5.29 -11.76 5.06
C ALA A 64 -3.79 -11.82 4.82
N ALA A 65 -3.35 -11.55 3.59
CA ALA A 65 -1.95 -11.65 3.19
C ALA A 65 -1.64 -10.80 1.97
N ALA A 66 -0.37 -10.45 1.81
CA ALA A 66 0.17 -9.82 0.61
C ALA A 66 1.40 -10.60 0.17
N THR A 67 1.55 -10.79 -1.15
CA THR A 67 2.74 -11.41 -1.70
C THR A 67 3.91 -10.44 -1.69
N PRO A 68 5.17 -10.92 -1.73
CA PRO A 68 6.32 -10.03 -1.84
C PRO A 68 6.23 -9.16 -3.10
N PRO A 69 6.31 -7.82 -2.95
CA PRO A 69 6.19 -6.93 -4.08
C PRO A 69 7.41 -6.94 -4.99
N GLU A 70 7.17 -6.67 -6.28
CA GLU A 70 8.22 -6.28 -7.22
C GLU A 70 8.27 -4.76 -7.26
N TYR A 71 9.44 -4.20 -6.99
CA TYR A 71 9.65 -2.75 -6.93
C TYR A 71 10.36 -2.22 -8.16
N THR A 72 9.93 -1.06 -8.62
CA THR A 72 10.60 -0.28 -9.67
C THR A 72 10.67 1.17 -9.20
N ILE A 73 11.83 1.81 -9.35
CA ILE A 73 12.04 3.20 -8.97
C ILE A 73 12.21 4.04 -10.23
N ASN A 74 11.48 5.15 -10.27
CA ASN A 74 11.59 6.14 -11.32
C ASN A 74 11.51 7.54 -10.70
N GLY A 75 12.67 8.16 -10.45
CA GLY A 75 12.75 9.46 -9.79
C GLY A 75 12.13 9.43 -8.41
N ASP A 76 11.14 10.27 -8.16
CA ASP A 76 10.42 10.35 -6.89
C ASP A 76 9.38 9.23 -6.70
N GLU A 77 9.16 8.42 -7.71
CA GLU A 77 8.15 7.37 -7.67
C GLU A 77 8.76 6.01 -7.33
N VAL A 78 8.15 5.33 -6.38
CA VAL A 78 8.41 3.93 -6.04
C VAL A 78 7.17 3.13 -6.40
N ARG A 79 7.28 2.25 -7.38
CA ARG A 79 6.18 1.42 -7.86
C ARG A 79 6.31 0.02 -7.27
N ALA A 80 5.20 -0.51 -6.75
CA ALA A 80 5.11 -1.86 -6.23
C ALA A 80 3.99 -2.62 -6.93
N VAL A 81 4.27 -3.83 -7.40
CA VAL A 81 3.27 -4.74 -7.97
C VAL A 81 3.24 -6.01 -7.13
N TYR A 82 2.08 -6.35 -6.62
CA TYR A 82 1.90 -7.49 -5.71
C TYR A 82 0.44 -7.94 -5.72
N ASP A 83 0.18 -9.07 -5.06
CA ASP A 83 -1.16 -9.57 -4.86
C ASP A 83 -1.55 -9.45 -3.39
N VAL A 84 -2.79 -9.07 -3.13
CA VAL A 84 -3.42 -9.22 -1.83
C VAL A 84 -4.44 -10.34 -1.89
N VAL A 85 -4.54 -11.07 -0.78
CA VAL A 85 -5.52 -12.16 -0.63
C VAL A 85 -6.39 -11.81 0.57
N THR A 86 -7.70 -11.95 0.40
CA THR A 86 -8.66 -11.61 1.44
C THR A 86 -9.11 -12.87 2.18
N LYS A 87 -9.83 -12.66 3.29
CA LYS A 87 -10.49 -13.73 4.06
C LYS A 87 -11.81 -14.17 3.42
N VAL A 88 -12.26 -13.49 2.36
CA VAL A 88 -13.56 -13.74 1.74
C VAL A 88 -13.46 -14.94 0.81
N GLN A 89 -14.31 -15.93 1.04
CA GLN A 89 -14.36 -17.16 0.26
C GLN A 89 -15.70 -17.29 -0.46
N LEU A 90 -15.68 -17.88 -1.64
CA LEU A 90 -16.86 -18.17 -2.42
C LEU A 90 -16.63 -19.49 -3.19
N GLY A 91 -17.42 -20.52 -2.90
CA GLY A 91 -17.39 -21.76 -3.65
C GLY A 91 -16.01 -22.46 -3.72
N GLY A 92 -15.26 -22.51 -2.62
CA GLY A 92 -13.93 -23.11 -2.57
C GLY A 92 -12.83 -22.23 -3.17
N ARG A 93 -13.14 -20.98 -3.42
CA ARG A 93 -12.20 -19.97 -3.94
C ARG A 93 -12.10 -18.80 -2.97
N ARG A 94 -10.99 -18.11 -3.02
CA ARG A 94 -10.73 -16.95 -2.19
C ARG A 94 -10.60 -15.72 -3.08
N PHE A 95 -11.21 -14.61 -2.66
CA PHE A 95 -11.04 -13.32 -3.32
C PHE A 95 -9.66 -12.75 -3.04
N GLY A 96 -9.05 -12.19 -4.07
CA GLY A 96 -7.83 -11.42 -4.00
C GLY A 96 -7.84 -10.32 -5.04
N SER A 97 -6.74 -9.59 -5.11
CA SER A 97 -6.54 -8.53 -6.10
C SER A 97 -5.08 -8.39 -6.47
N ARG A 98 -4.81 -8.23 -7.76
CA ARG A 98 -3.52 -7.75 -8.25
C ARG A 98 -3.48 -6.25 -8.01
N VAL A 99 -2.48 -5.78 -7.32
CA VAL A 99 -2.28 -4.37 -6.95
C VAL A 99 -1.09 -3.82 -7.71
N ASP A 100 -1.29 -2.71 -8.41
CA ASP A 100 -0.24 -1.91 -9.02
C ASP A 100 -0.28 -0.54 -8.34
N GLU A 101 0.71 -0.26 -7.53
CA GLU A 101 0.71 0.85 -6.60
C GLU A 101 1.94 1.72 -6.78
N THR A 102 1.73 3.02 -6.92
CA THR A 102 2.82 3.99 -7.05
C THR A 102 2.81 4.92 -5.85
N PHE A 103 3.94 4.94 -5.15
CA PHE A 103 4.18 5.82 -4.01
C PHE A 103 5.06 6.98 -4.46
N VAL A 104 4.67 8.22 -4.15
CA VAL A 104 5.56 9.36 -4.29
C VAL A 104 6.33 9.51 -2.98
N ILE A 105 7.60 9.13 -3.04
CA ILE A 105 8.55 9.24 -1.94
C ILE A 105 9.76 10.00 -2.50
N PRO A 106 9.80 11.32 -2.32
CA PRO A 106 10.83 12.13 -2.96
C PRO A 106 12.24 11.63 -2.66
N VAL A 107 13.11 11.71 -3.66
CA VAL A 107 14.53 11.34 -3.52
C VAL A 107 15.11 12.07 -2.31
N GLY A 108 15.86 11.33 -1.48
CA GLY A 108 16.44 11.88 -0.25
C GLY A 108 15.53 11.86 0.96
N THR A 109 14.31 11.33 0.82
CA THR A 109 13.33 11.21 1.93
C THR A 109 12.80 9.80 2.04
N THR A 110 12.13 9.51 3.17
CA THR A 110 11.39 8.26 3.37
C THR A 110 9.91 8.53 3.69
N THR A 111 9.43 9.72 3.35
CA THR A 111 8.06 10.14 3.65
C THR A 111 7.18 9.94 2.42
N ILE A 112 6.01 9.32 2.60
CA ILE A 112 5.06 9.04 1.52
C ILE A 112 4.13 10.25 1.36
N HIS A 113 4.17 10.88 0.19
CA HIS A 113 3.37 12.08 -0.10
C HIS A 113 2.12 11.79 -0.94
N HIS A 114 2.11 10.68 -1.68
CA HIS A 114 1.00 10.34 -2.56
C HIS A 114 1.01 8.84 -2.82
N ILE A 115 -0.18 8.25 -2.90
CA ILE A 115 -0.36 6.84 -3.25
C ILE A 115 -1.37 6.76 -4.38
N GLY A 116 -0.96 6.19 -5.51
CA GLY A 116 -1.85 5.86 -6.62
C GLY A 116 -1.99 4.36 -6.74
N VAL A 117 -3.22 3.86 -6.79
CA VAL A 117 -3.49 2.42 -6.77
C VAL A 117 -4.40 2.04 -7.93
N ARG A 118 -4.01 0.99 -8.64
CA ARG A 118 -4.86 0.27 -9.58
C ARG A 118 -4.96 -1.17 -9.13
N MET A 119 -6.17 -1.71 -9.14
CA MET A 119 -6.43 -3.07 -8.68
C MET A 119 -7.24 -3.85 -9.71
N ARG A 120 -6.92 -5.16 -9.80
CA ARG A 120 -7.69 -6.12 -10.59
C ARG A 120 -8.09 -7.28 -9.69
N PRO A 121 -9.39 -7.48 -9.43
CA PRO A 121 -9.84 -8.59 -8.59
C PRO A 121 -9.65 -9.93 -9.29
N PHE A 122 -9.44 -10.97 -8.50
CA PHE A 122 -9.39 -12.35 -8.96
C PHE A 122 -9.97 -13.30 -7.92
N LEU A 123 -10.28 -14.50 -8.37
CA LEU A 123 -10.65 -15.62 -7.52
C LEU A 123 -9.56 -16.69 -7.63
N LYS A 124 -9.03 -17.11 -6.49
CA LYS A 124 -7.97 -18.11 -6.41
C LYS A 124 -8.50 -19.37 -5.73
N ARG A 125 -8.18 -20.55 -6.27
CA ARG A 125 -8.49 -21.82 -5.61
C ARG A 125 -7.79 -21.93 -4.27
N LEU A 126 -8.52 -22.44 -3.32
CA LEU A 126 -7.98 -22.79 -2.02
C LEU A 126 -7.09 -24.04 -2.11
#